data_cc73fd7fb1f8a5ca4f070a9a69da64d3
#
_entry.id   cc73fd7fb1f8a5ca4f070a9a69da64d3
#
_cell.length_a   1.000
_cell.length_b   1.000
_cell.length_c   1.000
_cell.angle_alpha   90.00
_cell.angle_beta   90.00
_cell.angle_gamma   90.00
#
_symmetry.space_group_name_H-M   'P 1'
#
loop_
_entity.id
_entity.type
_entity.pdbx_description
1 polymer ?
#
loop_
_entity_poly.entity_id
_entity_poly.type
_entity_poly.pdbx_seq_one_letter_code
_entity_poly.pdbx_strand_id
1 'polypeptide(L)'
;MELNICGKMIEPLKVKHSQLDKIYPIGKNLLIFGKSGEGKTQSLIDYAKKAGKKLRIISLAMEMPETTGGIPYATDKGYFTRLLDERLQPILECEGEGWIIFFDEINQGSPEIFNALYGICHPDPAQRQWNGHSLAKVQIVAAGNLNDGTDGTVYLNDLPVPLLNRFFICQLVSDKTETMKYLKEKWKNIPQVTKYIDVLLKEDIPPRDIDQCLEIISYEMDGLLLQMKIGSALTAKLYDIQKKVKSVDPAEALEACREGYKMFKENGKVMWAGEYITEEEDLLERFRDILNEEEIKSIVKGDE
;
A
#
# COMPACT_ATOMS: atom_id res chain seq x y z
N MET A 1 7.41 -16.15 -14.92
CA MET A 1 8.76 -16.12 -14.32
C MET A 1 9.13 -17.53 -13.95
N GLU A 2 10.27 -17.99 -14.43
CA GLU A 2 10.84 -19.28 -14.02
C GLU A 2 12.02 -19.01 -13.08
N LEU A 3 12.10 -19.76 -12.00
CA LEU A 3 13.19 -19.70 -11.03
C LEU A 3 14.00 -20.98 -11.11
N ASN A 4 15.32 -20.86 -11.15
CA ASN A 4 16.19 -22.03 -11.03
C ASN A 4 16.30 -22.45 -9.57
N ILE A 5 15.61 -23.53 -9.21
CA ILE A 5 15.65 -24.11 -7.86
C ILE A 5 16.20 -25.52 -7.96
N CYS A 6 17.31 -25.78 -7.28
CA CYS A 6 18.00 -27.08 -7.32
C CYS A 6 18.31 -27.60 -8.74
N GLY A 7 18.67 -26.69 -9.65
CA GLY A 7 18.97 -27.06 -11.04
C GLY A 7 17.77 -27.34 -11.93
N LYS A 8 16.56 -27.08 -11.43
CA LYS A 8 15.31 -27.16 -12.19
C LYS A 8 14.69 -25.79 -12.33
N MET A 9 14.22 -25.47 -13.53
CA MET A 9 13.40 -24.29 -13.76
C MET A 9 12.00 -24.59 -13.22
N ILE A 10 11.55 -23.80 -12.24
CA ILE A 10 10.26 -23.97 -11.58
C ILE A 10 9.47 -22.68 -11.72
N GLU A 11 8.24 -22.78 -12.19
CA GLU A 11 7.30 -21.65 -12.15
C GLU A 11 6.66 -21.61 -10.76
N PRO A 12 6.83 -20.51 -9.98
CA PRO A 12 6.20 -20.37 -8.67
C PRO A 12 4.68 -20.45 -8.75
N LEU A 13 4.07 -21.07 -7.74
CA LEU A 13 2.63 -21.11 -7.62
C LEU A 13 2.05 -19.69 -7.56
N LYS A 14 1.15 -19.37 -8.48
CA LYS A 14 0.41 -18.11 -8.47
C LYS A 14 -0.64 -18.13 -7.37
N VAL A 15 -0.59 -17.15 -6.49
CA VAL A 15 -1.50 -17.02 -5.33
C VAL A 15 -2.13 -15.64 -5.30
N LYS A 16 -3.38 -15.57 -4.78
CA LYS A 16 -4.09 -14.34 -4.49
C LYS A 16 -3.89 -13.93 -3.02
N HIS A 17 -4.28 -12.71 -2.66
CA HIS A 17 -4.20 -12.22 -1.27
C HIS A 17 -4.95 -13.12 -0.28
N SER A 18 -6.17 -13.56 -0.62
CA SER A 18 -6.95 -14.47 0.23
C SER A 18 -6.31 -15.83 0.47
N GLN A 19 -5.43 -16.26 -0.43
CA GLN A 19 -4.65 -17.49 -0.25
C GLN A 19 -3.43 -17.26 0.65
N LEU A 20 -2.78 -16.08 0.59
CA LEU A 20 -1.71 -15.71 1.52
C LEU A 20 -2.20 -15.72 2.98
N ASP A 21 -3.42 -15.22 3.25
CA ASP A 21 -4.05 -15.28 4.58
C ASP A 21 -4.13 -16.70 5.15
N LYS A 22 -4.19 -17.73 4.28
CA LYS A 22 -4.18 -19.16 4.68
C LYS A 22 -2.77 -19.74 4.81
N ILE A 23 -1.79 -19.16 4.10
CA ILE A 23 -0.40 -19.64 4.07
C ILE A 23 0.39 -19.09 5.26
N TYR A 24 0.22 -17.80 5.61
CA TYR A 24 0.95 -17.17 6.71
C TYR A 24 0.85 -17.95 8.04
N PRO A 25 -0.33 -18.47 8.48
CA PRO A 25 -0.45 -19.20 9.75
C PRO A 25 0.37 -20.50 9.80
N ILE A 26 0.80 -21.05 8.67
CA ILE A 26 1.60 -22.28 8.63
C ILE A 26 2.97 -22.07 9.28
N GLY A 27 3.47 -20.82 9.34
CA GLY A 27 4.69 -20.47 10.06
C GLY A 27 6.00 -20.91 9.37
N LYS A 28 5.94 -21.34 8.11
CA LYS A 28 7.13 -21.68 7.32
C LYS A 28 7.75 -20.42 6.72
N ASN A 29 9.06 -20.51 6.38
CA ASN A 29 9.69 -19.42 5.62
C ASN A 29 9.00 -19.27 4.27
N LEU A 30 8.51 -18.09 3.98
CA LEU A 30 7.75 -17.80 2.76
C LEU A 30 8.44 -16.68 1.97
N LEU A 31 8.65 -16.92 0.68
CA LEU A 31 9.16 -15.91 -0.26
C LEU A 31 8.07 -15.60 -1.29
N ILE A 32 7.67 -14.35 -1.35
CA ILE A 32 6.59 -13.85 -2.20
C ILE A 32 7.18 -12.99 -3.30
N PHE A 33 7.12 -13.45 -4.54
CA PHE A 33 7.40 -12.61 -5.70
C PHE A 33 6.12 -11.95 -6.19
N GLY A 34 6.24 -10.75 -6.77
CA GLY A 34 5.12 -10.04 -7.38
C GLY A 34 5.56 -8.69 -7.92
N LYS A 35 4.73 -8.09 -8.77
CA LYS A 35 5.00 -6.75 -9.29
C LYS A 35 5.04 -5.71 -8.17
N SER A 36 5.71 -4.59 -8.43
CA SER A 36 5.67 -3.45 -7.52
C SER A 36 4.23 -2.95 -7.36
N GLY A 37 3.85 -2.58 -6.13
CA GLY A 37 2.51 -2.05 -5.85
C GLY A 37 1.38 -3.08 -5.73
N GLU A 38 1.65 -4.39 -5.86
CA GLU A 38 0.63 -5.45 -5.70
C GLU A 38 0.22 -5.72 -4.25
N GLY A 39 0.79 -5.02 -3.26
CA GLY A 39 0.37 -5.12 -1.86
C GLY A 39 1.04 -6.26 -1.08
N LYS A 40 2.21 -6.77 -1.50
CA LYS A 40 2.98 -7.81 -0.76
C LYS A 40 3.19 -7.43 0.71
N THR A 41 3.75 -6.26 0.96
CA THR A 41 4.03 -5.73 2.30
C THR A 41 2.75 -5.48 3.08
N GLN A 42 1.72 -4.91 2.43
CA GLN A 42 0.45 -4.59 3.08
C GLN A 42 -0.28 -5.85 3.56
N SER A 43 -0.30 -6.91 2.75
CA SER A 43 -0.95 -8.17 3.15
C SER A 43 -0.34 -8.77 4.41
N LEU A 44 0.99 -8.67 4.57
CA LEU A 44 1.66 -9.16 5.76
C LEU A 44 1.41 -8.27 6.98
N ILE A 45 1.35 -6.95 6.80
CA ILE A 45 0.99 -6.00 7.87
C ILE A 45 -0.42 -6.34 8.40
N ASP A 46 -1.37 -6.55 7.49
CA ASP A 46 -2.75 -6.86 7.85
C ASP A 46 -2.85 -8.22 8.57
N TYR A 47 -2.11 -9.23 8.09
CA TYR A 47 -2.01 -10.52 8.77
C TYR A 47 -1.40 -10.37 10.17
N ALA A 48 -0.28 -9.68 10.32
CA ALA A 48 0.38 -9.50 11.61
C ALA A 48 -0.56 -8.85 12.63
N LYS A 49 -1.30 -7.80 12.22
CA LYS A 49 -2.32 -7.15 13.06
C LYS A 49 -3.43 -8.12 13.48
N LYS A 50 -4.00 -8.88 12.53
CA LYS A 50 -5.06 -9.86 12.81
C LYS A 50 -4.59 -10.97 13.73
N ALA A 51 -3.34 -11.41 13.57
CA ALA A 51 -2.75 -12.50 14.37
C ALA A 51 -2.16 -12.04 15.71
N GLY A 52 -2.18 -10.73 16.02
CA GLY A 52 -1.57 -10.18 17.23
C GLY A 52 -0.04 -10.33 17.28
N LYS A 53 0.62 -10.47 16.12
CA LYS A 53 2.05 -10.61 16.01
C LYS A 53 2.74 -9.26 15.80
N LYS A 54 3.93 -9.13 16.36
CA LYS A 54 4.82 -7.99 16.11
C LYS A 54 5.54 -8.20 14.77
N LEU A 55 5.70 -7.13 14.00
CA LEU A 55 6.32 -7.18 12.68
C LEU A 55 7.57 -6.30 12.66
N ARG A 56 8.69 -6.87 12.22
CA ARG A 56 9.91 -6.13 11.88
C ARG A 56 10.11 -6.20 10.39
N ILE A 57 10.03 -5.05 9.72
CA ILE A 57 10.29 -4.91 8.28
C ILE A 57 11.75 -4.46 8.11
N ILE A 58 12.47 -5.14 7.24
CA ILE A 58 13.86 -4.88 6.88
C ILE A 58 13.92 -4.84 5.35
N SER A 59 14.09 -3.64 4.77
CA SER A 59 14.27 -3.49 3.32
C SER A 59 15.73 -3.75 2.98
N LEU A 60 16.00 -4.81 2.25
CA LEU A 60 17.36 -5.18 1.88
C LEU A 60 17.99 -4.26 0.83
N ALA A 61 17.19 -3.42 0.18
CA ALA A 61 17.68 -2.33 -0.66
C ALA A 61 18.42 -1.23 0.13
N MET A 62 18.10 -1.11 1.44
CA MET A 62 18.65 -0.06 2.31
C MET A 62 19.65 -0.61 3.33
N GLU A 63 19.79 -1.93 3.44
CA GLU A 63 20.68 -2.55 4.42
C GLU A 63 22.12 -2.57 3.92
N MET A 64 23.04 -2.47 4.87
CA MET A 64 24.48 -2.67 4.65
C MET A 64 24.89 -4.03 5.20
N PRO A 65 25.95 -4.66 4.68
CA PRO A 65 26.45 -5.92 5.21
C PRO A 65 26.73 -5.88 6.72
N GLU A 66 27.18 -4.74 7.23
CA GLU A 66 27.48 -4.51 8.65
C GLU A 66 26.22 -4.47 9.53
N THR A 67 25.10 -3.92 9.02
CA THR A 67 23.85 -3.88 9.77
C THR A 67 23.22 -5.28 9.88
N THR A 68 23.30 -6.07 8.81
CA THR A 68 22.79 -7.44 8.79
C THR A 68 23.78 -8.44 9.39
N GLY A 69 25.06 -8.31 9.06
CA GLY A 69 26.13 -9.20 9.52
C GLY A 69 26.68 -8.85 10.92
N GLY A 70 26.40 -7.65 11.43
CA GLY A 70 26.94 -7.11 12.66
C GLY A 70 28.41 -6.65 12.53
N ILE A 71 28.81 -5.73 13.36
CA ILE A 71 30.18 -5.19 13.41
C ILE A 71 31.01 -6.04 14.37
N PRO A 72 32.08 -6.68 13.89
CA PRO A 72 32.94 -7.47 14.77
C PRO A 72 33.72 -6.56 15.72
N TYR A 73 33.80 -6.91 16.99
CA TYR A 73 34.64 -6.26 17.97
C TYR A 73 35.31 -7.27 18.90
N ALA A 74 36.46 -6.94 19.43
CA ALA A 74 37.19 -7.76 20.38
C ALA A 74 36.64 -7.54 21.81
N THR A 75 36.38 -8.64 22.51
CA THR A 75 36.04 -8.58 23.95
C THR A 75 37.30 -8.55 24.82
N ASP A 76 37.18 -8.09 26.07
CA ASP A 76 38.26 -8.09 27.04
C ASP A 76 38.85 -9.49 27.32
N LYS A 77 38.09 -10.54 26.98
CA LYS A 77 38.53 -11.94 27.13
C LYS A 77 39.28 -12.48 25.89
N GLY A 78 39.58 -11.64 24.91
CA GLY A 78 40.33 -12.00 23.73
C GLY A 78 39.53 -12.76 22.64
N TYR A 79 38.20 -12.74 22.70
CA TYR A 79 37.34 -13.30 21.71
C TYR A 79 36.72 -12.22 20.81
N PHE A 80 36.40 -12.57 19.60
CA PHE A 80 35.55 -11.75 18.76
C PHE A 80 34.07 -11.99 19.06
N THR A 81 33.29 -10.92 19.13
CA THR A 81 31.84 -10.96 19.06
C THR A 81 31.35 -9.91 18.07
N ARG A 82 30.04 -9.81 17.86
CA ARG A 82 29.46 -8.87 16.91
C ARG A 82 28.48 -7.96 17.62
N LEU A 83 28.62 -6.66 17.38
CA LEU A 83 27.58 -5.68 17.71
C LEU A 83 26.46 -5.83 16.71
N LEU A 84 25.25 -6.01 17.21
CA LEU A 84 24.04 -6.09 16.40
C LEU A 84 23.30 -4.77 16.44
N ASP A 85 22.50 -4.54 15.39
CA ASP A 85 21.60 -3.41 15.34
C ASP A 85 20.61 -3.47 16.51
N GLU A 86 20.47 -2.38 17.25
CA GLU A 86 19.54 -2.29 18.39
C GLU A 86 18.08 -2.58 18.02
N ARG A 87 17.71 -2.35 16.74
CA ARG A 87 16.38 -2.68 16.21
C ARG A 87 16.03 -4.16 16.37
N LEU A 88 17.03 -5.03 16.49
CA LEU A 88 16.86 -6.47 16.63
C LEU A 88 16.74 -6.91 18.10
N GLN A 89 17.18 -6.09 19.06
CA GLN A 89 17.21 -6.44 20.48
C GLN A 89 15.89 -7.03 21.00
N PRO A 90 14.70 -6.42 20.75
CA PRO A 90 13.44 -6.95 21.27
C PRO A 90 13.06 -8.33 20.69
N ILE A 91 13.62 -8.68 19.52
CA ILE A 91 13.39 -9.97 18.87
C ILE A 91 14.32 -11.01 19.46
N LEU A 92 15.59 -10.66 19.66
CA LEU A 92 16.62 -11.57 20.15
C LEU A 92 16.39 -11.96 21.61
N GLU A 93 15.92 -11.05 22.44
CA GLU A 93 15.61 -11.27 23.86
C GLU A 93 14.53 -12.35 24.10
N CYS A 94 13.63 -12.57 23.11
CA CYS A 94 12.57 -13.56 23.21
C CYS A 94 12.68 -14.67 22.16
N GLU A 95 13.86 -14.88 21.56
CA GLU A 95 14.10 -15.86 20.49
C GLU A 95 13.12 -15.70 19.30
N GLY A 96 12.56 -14.52 19.13
CA GLY A 96 11.58 -14.20 18.09
C GLY A 96 10.15 -14.60 18.41
N GLU A 97 9.82 -14.94 19.66
CA GLU A 97 8.46 -15.34 20.04
C GLU A 97 7.46 -14.18 19.81
N GLY A 98 6.41 -14.48 19.05
CA GLY A 98 5.41 -13.49 18.66
C GLY A 98 5.85 -12.50 17.58
N TRP A 99 7.05 -12.67 17.00
CA TRP A 99 7.56 -11.81 15.97
C TRP A 99 7.52 -12.44 14.57
N ILE A 100 7.31 -11.56 13.59
CA ILE A 100 7.57 -11.82 12.18
C ILE A 100 8.73 -10.93 11.76
N ILE A 101 9.77 -11.49 11.15
CA ILE A 101 10.77 -10.74 10.41
C ILE A 101 10.41 -10.80 8.94
N PHE A 102 10.27 -9.63 8.32
CA PHE A 102 9.97 -9.48 6.92
C PHE A 102 11.12 -8.82 6.17
N PHE A 103 11.74 -9.57 5.29
CA PHE A 103 12.76 -9.06 4.38
C PHE A 103 12.08 -8.56 3.11
N ASP A 104 11.89 -7.25 3.02
CA ASP A 104 11.34 -6.63 1.82
C ASP A 104 12.46 -6.39 0.80
N GLU A 105 12.09 -6.42 -0.47
CA GLU A 105 13.01 -6.21 -1.60
C GLU A 105 14.23 -7.14 -1.56
N ILE A 106 14.02 -8.44 -1.21
CA ILE A 106 15.12 -9.39 -0.94
C ILE A 106 16.10 -9.48 -2.11
N ASN A 107 15.65 -9.36 -3.34
CA ASN A 107 16.50 -9.42 -4.53
C ASN A 107 17.21 -8.08 -4.87
N GLN A 108 17.10 -7.07 -4.01
CA GLN A 108 17.92 -5.85 -4.06
C GLN A 108 19.11 -5.91 -3.08
N GLY A 109 19.13 -6.90 -2.19
CA GLY A 109 20.25 -7.11 -1.27
C GLY A 109 21.55 -7.46 -1.99
N SER A 110 22.70 -7.09 -1.39
CA SER A 110 24.01 -7.47 -1.90
C SER A 110 24.34 -8.95 -1.61
N PRO A 111 25.28 -9.56 -2.35
CA PRO A 111 25.72 -10.94 -2.08
C PRO A 111 26.21 -11.17 -0.65
N GLU A 112 26.82 -10.16 -0.02
CA GLU A 112 27.31 -10.23 1.35
C GLU A 112 26.14 -10.32 2.34
N ILE A 113 25.04 -9.60 2.09
CA ILE A 113 23.81 -9.67 2.88
C ILE A 113 23.20 -11.06 2.76
N PHE A 114 23.19 -11.66 1.56
CA PHE A 114 22.66 -13.01 1.36
C PHE A 114 23.38 -14.05 2.22
N ASN A 115 24.69 -13.88 2.44
CA ASN A 115 25.45 -14.76 3.32
C ASN A 115 24.94 -14.72 4.77
N ALA A 116 24.58 -13.55 5.27
CA ALA A 116 23.98 -13.44 6.61
C ALA A 116 22.60 -14.12 6.68
N LEU A 117 21.80 -14.03 5.61
CA LEU A 117 20.47 -14.63 5.55
C LEU A 117 20.49 -16.18 5.62
N TYR A 118 21.58 -16.84 5.29
CA TYR A 118 21.64 -18.31 5.39
C TYR A 118 21.40 -18.81 6.82
N GLY A 119 21.93 -18.14 7.83
CA GLY A 119 21.67 -18.49 9.23
C GLY A 119 20.26 -18.13 9.67
N ILE A 120 19.85 -16.92 9.29
CA ILE A 120 18.55 -16.33 9.72
C ILE A 120 17.37 -17.12 9.13
N CYS A 121 17.46 -17.46 7.84
CA CYS A 121 16.40 -18.14 7.10
C CYS A 121 16.52 -19.66 7.12
N HIS A 122 17.22 -20.25 8.11
CA HIS A 122 17.36 -21.71 8.14
C HIS A 122 15.98 -22.39 8.16
N PRO A 123 15.74 -23.45 7.33
CA PRO A 123 14.42 -24.09 7.24
C PRO A 123 14.02 -24.81 8.53
N ASP A 124 15.00 -25.34 9.28
CA ASP A 124 14.78 -25.86 10.63
C ASP A 124 14.79 -24.68 11.62
N PRO A 125 13.67 -24.41 12.32
CA PRO A 125 13.59 -23.35 13.31
C PRO A 125 14.63 -23.44 14.42
N ALA A 126 15.00 -24.65 14.85
CA ALA A 126 15.99 -24.85 15.92
C ALA A 126 17.41 -24.40 15.53
N GLN A 127 17.69 -24.30 14.24
CA GLN A 127 18.99 -23.89 13.71
C GLN A 127 18.98 -22.41 13.23
N ARG A 128 17.85 -21.72 13.37
CA ARG A 128 17.78 -20.28 13.01
C ARG A 128 18.56 -19.47 14.01
N GLN A 129 19.43 -18.63 13.49
CA GLN A 129 20.24 -17.75 14.32
C GLN A 129 20.60 -16.45 13.58
N TRP A 130 20.74 -15.39 14.36
CA TRP A 130 21.32 -14.15 13.89
C TRP A 130 22.59 -13.88 14.69
N ASN A 131 23.75 -14.08 14.04
CA ASN A 131 25.06 -13.93 14.67
C ASN A 131 25.20 -14.65 16.04
N GLY A 132 24.73 -15.89 16.13
CA GLY A 132 24.77 -16.70 17.34
C GLY A 132 23.58 -16.56 18.27
N HIS A 133 22.71 -15.59 18.07
CA HIS A 133 21.47 -15.45 18.83
C HIS A 133 20.33 -16.29 18.20
N SER A 134 19.68 -17.08 19.01
CA SER A 134 18.58 -17.95 18.56
C SER A 134 17.39 -17.15 18.03
N LEU A 135 16.84 -17.62 16.91
CA LEU A 135 15.60 -17.13 16.30
C LEU A 135 14.58 -18.28 16.13
N ALA A 136 14.64 -19.27 17.01
CA ALA A 136 13.87 -20.52 16.85
C ALA A 136 12.35 -20.29 16.78
N LYS A 137 11.83 -19.22 17.38
CA LYS A 137 10.39 -18.94 17.45
C LYS A 137 9.92 -17.86 16.47
N VAL A 138 10.86 -17.28 15.67
CA VAL A 138 10.51 -16.25 14.70
C VAL A 138 9.83 -16.85 13.48
N GLN A 139 8.88 -16.14 12.91
CA GLN A 139 8.38 -16.40 11.57
C GLN A 139 9.14 -15.55 10.56
N ILE A 140 9.65 -16.16 9.49
CA ILE A 140 10.38 -15.48 8.43
C ILE A 140 9.48 -15.37 7.19
N VAL A 141 9.34 -14.15 6.68
CA VAL A 141 8.70 -13.87 5.39
C VAL A 141 9.63 -12.97 4.59
N ALA A 142 9.69 -13.16 3.29
CA ALA A 142 10.44 -12.31 2.39
C ALA A 142 9.60 -11.93 1.17
N ALA A 143 9.89 -10.78 0.58
CA ALA A 143 9.31 -10.39 -0.69
C ALA A 143 10.38 -9.92 -1.67
N GLY A 144 10.17 -10.26 -2.94
CA GLY A 144 10.99 -9.82 -4.06
C GLY A 144 10.14 -9.26 -5.19
N ASN A 145 10.72 -8.38 -5.98
CA ASN A 145 10.09 -7.88 -7.18
C ASN A 145 10.35 -8.81 -8.36
N LEU A 146 9.38 -8.90 -9.27
CA LEU A 146 9.54 -9.62 -10.52
C LEU A 146 10.41 -8.81 -11.48
N ASN A 147 11.38 -9.45 -12.10
CA ASN A 147 12.12 -8.86 -13.21
C ASN A 147 11.35 -9.17 -14.51
N ASP A 148 10.32 -8.37 -14.81
CA ASP A 148 9.51 -8.52 -16.02
C ASP A 148 9.93 -7.57 -17.17
N GLY A 149 11.02 -6.81 -16.95
CA GLY A 149 11.56 -5.88 -17.93
C GLY A 149 10.71 -4.61 -18.11
N THR A 150 9.62 -4.46 -17.38
CA THR A 150 8.73 -3.29 -17.48
C THR A 150 9.16 -2.16 -16.55
N ASP A 151 9.79 -2.47 -15.43
CA ASP A 151 10.34 -1.51 -14.47
C ASP A 151 11.82 -1.18 -14.82
N GLY A 152 12.06 -0.50 -15.90
CA GLY A 152 13.32 -0.31 -16.64
C GLY A 152 14.59 0.14 -15.91
N THR A 153 14.66 0.12 -14.57
CA THR A 153 15.84 0.61 -13.83
C THR A 153 16.12 -0.07 -12.51
N VAL A 154 15.40 -1.13 -12.14
CA VAL A 154 15.68 -1.80 -10.87
C VAL A 154 16.74 -2.86 -11.08
N TYR A 155 17.94 -2.64 -10.51
CA TYR A 155 18.96 -3.67 -10.41
C TYR A 155 18.48 -4.76 -9.46
N LEU A 156 18.01 -5.88 -10.02
CA LEU A 156 17.62 -7.05 -9.25
C LEU A 156 18.76 -8.07 -9.31
N ASN A 157 19.25 -8.46 -8.14
CA ASN A 157 20.23 -9.54 -8.05
C ASN A 157 19.50 -10.90 -8.11
N ASP A 158 20.10 -11.85 -8.81
CA ASP A 158 19.65 -13.23 -8.75
C ASP A 158 19.87 -13.78 -7.34
N LEU A 159 18.81 -14.31 -6.74
CA LEU A 159 18.93 -14.94 -5.44
C LEU A 159 19.68 -16.25 -5.54
N PRO A 160 20.70 -16.50 -4.70
CA PRO A 160 21.43 -17.76 -4.72
C PRO A 160 20.50 -18.94 -4.48
N VAL A 161 20.69 -20.03 -5.25
CA VAL A 161 19.90 -21.26 -5.12
C VAL A 161 19.85 -21.79 -3.69
N PRO A 162 20.96 -21.80 -2.90
CA PRO A 162 20.90 -22.22 -1.50
C PRO A 162 20.00 -21.35 -0.62
N LEU A 163 19.81 -20.06 -0.94
CA LEU A 163 18.89 -19.18 -0.23
C LEU A 163 17.44 -19.47 -0.64
N LEU A 164 17.17 -19.61 -1.93
CA LEU A 164 15.85 -19.98 -2.45
C LEU A 164 15.32 -21.28 -1.81
N ASN A 165 16.19 -22.27 -1.65
CA ASN A 165 15.83 -23.56 -1.03
C ASN A 165 15.41 -23.48 0.44
N ARG A 166 15.57 -22.31 1.09
CA ARG A 166 15.14 -22.08 2.47
C ARG A 166 13.71 -21.60 2.59
N PHE A 167 13.05 -21.34 1.44
CA PHE A 167 11.73 -20.76 1.38
C PHE A 167 10.73 -21.63 0.63
N PHE A 168 9.49 -21.57 1.06
CA PHE A 168 8.36 -21.87 0.19
C PHE A 168 8.11 -20.64 -0.70
N ILE A 169 8.07 -20.85 -2.00
CA ILE A 169 8.08 -19.75 -2.97
C ILE A 169 6.74 -19.68 -3.67
N CYS A 170 6.15 -18.49 -3.72
CA CYS A 170 4.95 -18.22 -4.48
C CYS A 170 5.06 -16.89 -5.24
N GLN A 171 4.19 -16.72 -6.23
CA GLN A 171 4.02 -15.47 -6.94
C GLN A 171 2.66 -14.89 -6.59
N LEU A 172 2.65 -13.69 -5.99
CA LEU A 172 1.42 -12.95 -5.78
C LEU A 172 0.92 -12.41 -7.12
N VAL A 173 -0.36 -12.59 -7.36
CA VAL A 173 -1.07 -12.06 -8.53
C VAL A 173 -2.26 -11.27 -8.02
N SER A 174 -2.32 -10.00 -8.40
CA SER A 174 -3.46 -9.15 -8.06
C SER A 174 -4.74 -9.66 -8.70
N ASP A 175 -5.78 -9.76 -7.90
CA ASP A 175 -7.14 -10.06 -8.36
C ASP A 175 -7.99 -8.80 -8.24
N LYS A 176 -8.54 -8.34 -9.36
CA LYS A 176 -9.33 -7.10 -9.40
C LYS A 176 -10.52 -7.13 -8.43
N THR A 177 -11.13 -8.29 -8.24
CA THR A 177 -12.28 -8.46 -7.33
C THR A 177 -11.85 -8.33 -5.86
N GLU A 178 -10.73 -8.98 -5.49
CA GLU A 178 -10.19 -8.87 -4.13
C GLU A 178 -9.70 -7.44 -3.86
N THR A 179 -9.01 -6.82 -4.82
CA THR A 179 -8.57 -5.42 -4.72
C THR A 179 -9.75 -4.47 -4.57
N MET A 180 -10.82 -4.65 -5.34
CA MET A 180 -12.05 -3.86 -5.22
C MET A 180 -12.64 -3.97 -3.82
N LYS A 181 -12.77 -5.20 -3.31
CA LYS A 181 -13.32 -5.45 -1.98
C LYS A 181 -12.47 -4.78 -0.89
N TYR A 182 -11.15 -4.91 -0.98
CA TYR A 182 -10.22 -4.28 -0.05
C TYR A 182 -10.35 -2.75 -0.05
N LEU A 183 -10.31 -2.13 -1.24
CA LEU A 183 -10.41 -0.68 -1.36
C LEU A 183 -11.77 -0.16 -0.89
N LYS A 184 -12.88 -0.84 -1.23
CA LYS A 184 -14.21 -0.47 -0.74
C LYS A 184 -14.32 -0.55 0.78
N GLU A 185 -13.71 -1.56 1.41
CA GLU A 185 -13.68 -1.68 2.87
C GLU A 185 -12.80 -0.60 3.50
N LYS A 186 -11.62 -0.34 2.94
CA LYS A 186 -10.71 0.70 3.43
C LYS A 186 -11.33 2.10 3.38
N TRP A 187 -12.01 2.42 2.28
CA TRP A 187 -12.57 3.73 2.01
C TRP A 187 -14.07 3.86 2.30
N LYS A 188 -14.67 2.89 3.01
CA LYS A 188 -16.12 2.84 3.28
C LYS A 188 -16.70 4.07 3.96
N ASN A 189 -15.90 4.75 4.78
CA ASN A 189 -16.32 5.94 5.51
C ASN A 189 -16.29 7.22 4.65
N ILE A 190 -15.82 7.14 3.39
CA ILE A 190 -15.76 8.26 2.45
C ILE A 190 -16.49 7.83 1.15
N PRO A 191 -17.84 7.86 1.13
CA PRO A 191 -18.62 7.34 -0.01
C PRO A 191 -18.31 8.03 -1.33
N GLN A 192 -17.91 9.30 -1.28
CA GLN A 192 -17.52 10.10 -2.46
C GLN A 192 -16.34 9.48 -3.21
N VAL A 193 -15.40 8.84 -2.48
CA VAL A 193 -14.20 8.22 -3.03
C VAL A 193 -14.49 6.87 -3.65
N THR A 194 -15.43 6.10 -3.09
CA THR A 194 -15.72 4.73 -3.54
C THR A 194 -16.20 4.63 -4.98
N LYS A 195 -16.79 5.70 -5.51
CA LYS A 195 -17.28 5.78 -6.91
C LYS A 195 -16.15 5.68 -7.93
N TYR A 196 -14.94 6.12 -7.56
CA TYR A 196 -13.79 6.13 -8.47
C TYR A 196 -13.07 4.79 -8.51
N ILE A 197 -13.28 3.92 -7.52
CA ILE A 197 -12.64 2.59 -7.44
C ILE A 197 -12.93 1.78 -8.71
N ASP A 198 -14.18 1.71 -9.13
CA ASP A 198 -14.60 0.92 -10.28
C ASP A 198 -13.99 1.43 -11.61
N VAL A 199 -13.73 2.73 -11.70
CA VAL A 199 -13.12 3.37 -12.87
C VAL A 199 -11.62 3.11 -12.89
N LEU A 200 -10.94 3.33 -11.76
CA LEU A 200 -9.50 3.13 -11.64
C LEU A 200 -9.10 1.66 -11.82
N LEU A 201 -9.93 0.72 -11.34
CA LEU A 201 -9.70 -0.73 -11.50
C LEU A 201 -9.88 -1.23 -12.95
N LYS A 202 -10.56 -0.48 -13.82
CA LYS A 202 -10.66 -0.82 -15.25
C LYS A 202 -9.37 -0.53 -15.99
N GLU A 203 -8.61 0.45 -15.53
CA GLU A 203 -7.29 0.76 -16.06
C GLU A 203 -6.25 -0.21 -15.48
N ASP A 204 -5.13 -0.36 -16.16
CA ASP A 204 -4.04 -1.26 -15.71
C ASP A 204 -3.11 -0.53 -14.73
N ILE A 205 -3.70 -0.09 -13.61
CA ILE A 205 -3.01 0.66 -12.56
C ILE A 205 -2.77 -0.27 -11.36
N PRO A 206 -1.55 -0.28 -10.78
CA PRO A 206 -1.27 -1.05 -9.59
C PRO A 206 -2.19 -0.66 -8.41
N PRO A 207 -2.60 -1.61 -7.56
CA PRO A 207 -3.48 -1.35 -6.41
C PRO A 207 -2.99 -0.23 -5.49
N ARG A 208 -1.68 -0.12 -5.27
CA ARG A 208 -1.07 0.97 -4.49
C ARG A 208 -1.33 2.34 -5.11
N ASP A 209 -1.22 2.43 -6.42
CA ASP A 209 -1.40 3.69 -7.12
C ASP A 209 -2.88 4.10 -7.18
N ILE A 210 -3.78 3.12 -7.27
CA ILE A 210 -5.21 3.36 -7.09
C ILE A 210 -5.48 3.93 -5.70
N ASP A 211 -4.93 3.30 -4.65
CA ASP A 211 -5.12 3.75 -3.26
C ASP A 211 -4.64 5.19 -3.04
N GLN A 212 -3.47 5.55 -3.60
CA GLN A 212 -2.95 6.92 -3.55
C GLN A 212 -3.83 7.91 -4.34
N CYS A 213 -4.39 7.51 -5.49
CA CYS A 213 -5.35 8.35 -6.20
C CYS A 213 -6.61 8.60 -5.37
N LEU A 214 -7.12 7.57 -4.69
CA LEU A 214 -8.28 7.71 -3.81
C LEU A 214 -7.97 8.62 -2.61
N GLU A 215 -6.76 8.57 -2.09
CA GLU A 215 -6.28 9.48 -1.05
C GLU A 215 -6.28 10.93 -1.55
N ILE A 216 -5.70 11.22 -2.73
CA ILE A 216 -5.71 12.56 -3.33
C ILE A 216 -7.15 13.04 -3.54
N ILE A 217 -8.04 12.17 -4.04
CA ILE A 217 -9.44 12.49 -4.25
C ILE A 217 -10.15 12.81 -2.92
N SER A 218 -9.77 12.16 -1.82
CA SER A 218 -10.35 12.40 -0.50
C SER A 218 -10.01 13.78 0.07
N TYR A 219 -8.92 14.39 -0.40
CA TYR A 219 -8.43 15.72 -0.02
C TYR A 219 -8.73 16.81 -1.06
N GLU A 220 -9.90 16.78 -1.71
CA GLU A 220 -10.34 17.82 -2.67
C GLU A 220 -9.86 17.65 -4.12
N MET A 221 -9.40 16.46 -4.50
CA MET A 221 -9.13 16.11 -5.89
C MET A 221 -8.13 17.06 -6.59
N ASP A 222 -6.94 17.23 -6.02
CA ASP A 222 -5.88 18.01 -6.67
C ASP A 222 -5.55 17.44 -8.05
N GLY A 223 -5.94 18.20 -9.09
CA GLY A 223 -5.80 17.77 -10.48
C GLY A 223 -4.36 17.62 -10.91
N LEU A 224 -3.44 18.42 -10.37
CA LEU A 224 -2.03 18.34 -10.70
C LEU A 224 -1.42 17.06 -10.14
N LEU A 225 -1.68 16.74 -8.87
CA LEU A 225 -1.19 15.50 -8.25
C LEU A 225 -1.75 14.25 -8.94
N LEU A 226 -3.04 14.27 -9.31
CA LEU A 226 -3.64 13.18 -10.08
C LEU A 226 -3.00 13.02 -11.45
N GLN A 227 -2.74 14.14 -12.19
CA GLN A 227 -2.07 14.10 -13.49
C GLN A 227 -0.64 13.53 -13.39
N MET A 228 0.10 13.88 -12.35
CA MET A 228 1.44 13.34 -12.09
C MET A 228 1.40 11.83 -11.82
N LYS A 229 0.31 11.33 -11.25
CA LYS A 229 0.17 9.92 -10.86
C LYS A 229 -0.40 9.03 -11.96
N ILE A 230 -1.44 9.47 -12.66
CA ILE A 230 -2.22 8.67 -13.63
C ILE A 230 -2.34 9.30 -15.01
N GLY A 231 -1.70 10.43 -15.23
CA GLY A 231 -1.73 11.15 -16.49
C GLY A 231 -3.00 11.97 -16.73
N SER A 232 -2.92 12.89 -17.69
CA SER A 232 -3.97 13.88 -17.95
C SER A 232 -5.28 13.26 -18.44
N ALA A 233 -5.21 12.23 -19.30
CA ALA A 233 -6.40 11.61 -19.90
C ALA A 233 -7.30 10.93 -18.85
N LEU A 234 -6.70 10.19 -17.92
CA LEU A 234 -7.47 9.52 -16.88
C LEU A 234 -7.96 10.50 -15.81
N THR A 235 -7.13 11.50 -15.48
CA THR A 235 -7.54 12.60 -14.59
C THR A 235 -8.78 13.31 -15.14
N ALA A 236 -8.83 13.63 -16.44
CA ALA A 236 -10.00 14.23 -17.08
C ALA A 236 -11.25 13.34 -16.94
N LYS A 237 -11.12 12.02 -17.15
CA LYS A 237 -12.24 11.08 -16.91
C LYS A 237 -12.76 11.13 -15.46
N LEU A 238 -11.86 11.26 -14.47
CA LEU A 238 -12.27 11.35 -13.06
C LEU A 238 -13.00 12.67 -12.77
N TYR A 239 -12.57 13.77 -13.36
CA TYR A 239 -13.29 15.05 -13.26
C TYR A 239 -14.67 15.02 -13.93
N ASP A 240 -14.80 14.32 -15.06
CA ASP A 240 -16.10 14.16 -15.71
C ASP A 240 -17.08 13.36 -14.84
N ILE A 241 -16.56 12.37 -14.09
CA ILE A 241 -17.35 11.62 -13.10
C ILE A 241 -17.73 12.57 -11.95
N GLN A 242 -16.80 13.38 -11.47
CA GLN A 242 -17.06 14.37 -10.42
C GLN A 242 -18.16 15.35 -10.82
N LYS A 243 -18.13 15.86 -12.06
CA LYS A 243 -19.18 16.72 -12.60
C LYS A 243 -20.53 16.02 -12.67
N LYS A 244 -20.56 14.76 -13.13
CA LYS A 244 -21.79 13.94 -13.19
C LYS A 244 -22.32 13.58 -11.81
N VAL A 245 -21.45 13.42 -10.82
CA VAL A 245 -21.83 13.13 -9.41
C VAL A 245 -22.31 14.39 -8.70
N LYS A 246 -21.84 15.57 -9.13
CA LYS A 246 -22.40 16.87 -8.70
C LYS A 246 -23.73 17.19 -9.38
N SER A 247 -24.19 16.40 -10.36
CA SER A 247 -25.61 16.34 -10.74
C SER A 247 -26.36 15.59 -9.63
N VAL A 248 -26.47 16.21 -8.47
CA VAL A 248 -27.48 15.95 -7.45
C VAL A 248 -28.83 15.87 -8.18
N ASP A 249 -29.73 15.03 -7.71
CA ASP A 249 -31.13 15.06 -8.16
C ASP A 249 -31.53 16.54 -8.28
N PRO A 250 -32.05 17.00 -9.41
CA PRO A 250 -32.37 18.41 -9.60
C PRO A 250 -33.20 18.99 -8.44
N ALA A 251 -34.02 18.18 -7.79
CA ALA A 251 -34.80 18.57 -6.61
C ALA A 251 -33.93 18.77 -5.37
N GLU A 252 -32.97 17.87 -5.09
CA GLU A 252 -32.03 18.03 -3.97
C GLU A 252 -31.06 19.20 -4.20
N ALA A 253 -30.64 19.41 -5.46
CA ALA A 253 -29.80 20.54 -5.82
C ALA A 253 -30.52 21.87 -5.61
N LEU A 254 -31.78 21.95 -6.04
CA LEU A 254 -32.60 23.14 -5.85
C LEU A 254 -32.82 23.44 -4.36
N GLU A 255 -33.09 22.43 -3.53
CA GLU A 255 -33.27 22.58 -2.11
C GLU A 255 -31.99 23.02 -1.40
N ALA A 256 -30.84 22.44 -1.72
CA ALA A 256 -29.53 22.85 -1.20
C ALA A 256 -29.18 24.29 -1.58
N CYS A 257 -29.50 24.72 -2.79
CA CYS A 257 -29.30 26.10 -3.22
C CYS A 257 -30.25 27.06 -2.51
N ARG A 258 -31.52 26.70 -2.26
CA ARG A 258 -32.46 27.46 -1.47
C ARG A 258 -31.98 27.65 -0.03
N GLU A 259 -31.54 26.59 0.63
CA GLU A 259 -30.99 26.67 1.98
C GLU A 259 -29.73 27.52 2.02
N GLY A 260 -28.82 27.35 1.07
CA GLY A 260 -27.59 28.13 0.94
C GLY A 260 -27.86 29.61 0.76
N TYR A 261 -28.82 29.96 -0.10
CA TYR A 261 -29.25 31.36 -0.31
C TYR A 261 -29.90 31.96 0.91
N LYS A 262 -30.77 31.19 1.59
CA LYS A 262 -31.40 31.63 2.86
C LYS A 262 -30.34 31.91 3.93
N MET A 263 -29.37 31.01 4.12
CA MET A 263 -28.26 31.21 5.05
C MET A 263 -27.42 32.44 4.71
N PHE A 264 -27.21 32.71 3.41
CA PHE A 264 -26.51 33.90 2.95
C PHE A 264 -27.29 35.16 3.32
N LYS A 265 -28.60 35.20 3.06
CA LYS A 265 -29.44 36.35 3.40
C LYS A 265 -29.52 36.62 4.93
N GLU A 266 -29.50 35.57 5.72
CA GLU A 266 -29.54 35.68 7.19
C GLU A 266 -28.21 36.13 7.80
N ASN A 267 -27.08 35.66 7.26
CA ASN A 267 -25.75 35.83 7.87
C ASN A 267 -24.78 36.72 7.09
N GLY A 268 -25.16 37.19 5.90
CA GLY A 268 -24.26 37.94 4.98
C GLY A 268 -23.10 37.16 4.41
N LYS A 269 -23.04 35.85 4.68
CA LYS A 269 -22.03 34.90 4.15
C LYS A 269 -22.54 33.50 4.23
N VAL A 270 -22.09 32.63 3.34
CA VAL A 270 -22.36 31.20 3.36
C VAL A 270 -21.09 30.43 2.99
N MET A 271 -20.92 29.25 3.56
CA MET A 271 -19.89 28.31 3.14
C MET A 271 -20.44 27.48 1.99
N TRP A 272 -19.84 27.60 0.79
CA TRP A 272 -20.23 26.85 -0.39
C TRP A 272 -19.02 26.20 -1.03
N ALA A 273 -19.07 24.88 -1.21
CA ALA A 273 -17.98 24.09 -1.75
C ALA A 273 -16.60 24.31 -1.07
N GLY A 274 -16.59 24.55 0.25
CA GLY A 274 -15.35 24.74 1.03
C GLY A 274 -14.86 26.19 1.13
N GLU A 275 -15.51 27.15 0.45
CA GLU A 275 -15.16 28.57 0.46
C GLU A 275 -16.26 29.41 1.13
N TYR A 276 -15.87 30.45 1.87
CA TYR A 276 -16.81 31.45 2.37
C TYR A 276 -17.12 32.44 1.25
N ILE A 277 -18.39 32.49 0.84
CA ILE A 277 -18.91 33.44 -0.12
C ILE A 277 -19.55 34.57 0.62
N THR A 278 -19.12 35.80 0.37
CA THR A 278 -19.58 37.03 1.02
C THR A 278 -20.32 37.97 0.07
N GLU A 279 -20.32 37.69 -1.24
CA GLU A 279 -21.02 38.45 -2.26
C GLU A 279 -22.14 37.62 -2.89
N GLU A 280 -23.31 38.20 -3.04
CA GLU A 280 -24.49 37.54 -3.60
C GLU A 280 -24.29 37.12 -5.04
N GLU A 281 -23.57 37.93 -5.81
CA GLU A 281 -23.30 37.69 -7.22
C GLU A 281 -22.42 36.46 -7.43
N ASP A 282 -21.42 36.27 -6.58
CA ASP A 282 -20.55 35.08 -6.58
C ASP A 282 -21.33 33.80 -6.20
N LEU A 283 -22.27 33.91 -5.25
CA LEU A 283 -23.13 32.77 -4.87
C LEU A 283 -24.05 32.35 -6.02
N LEU A 284 -24.67 33.34 -6.67
CA LEU A 284 -25.56 33.12 -7.80
C LEU A 284 -24.81 32.59 -9.04
N GLU A 285 -23.56 33.01 -9.25
CA GLU A 285 -22.71 32.47 -10.30
C GLU A 285 -22.43 30.97 -10.06
N ARG A 286 -22.14 30.57 -8.81
CA ARG A 286 -21.98 29.15 -8.42
C ARG A 286 -23.28 28.35 -8.59
N PHE A 287 -24.44 28.96 -8.41
CA PHE A 287 -25.72 28.29 -8.67
C PHE A 287 -25.98 28.08 -10.16
N ARG A 288 -25.50 28.95 -11.05
CA ARG A 288 -25.59 28.76 -12.51
C ARG A 288 -24.86 27.53 -13.04
N ASP A 289 -23.86 27.04 -12.28
CA ASP A 289 -23.18 25.79 -12.61
C ASP A 289 -24.04 24.54 -12.35
N ILE A 290 -25.14 24.68 -11.59
CA ILE A 290 -25.93 23.56 -11.04
C ILE A 290 -27.40 23.67 -11.49
N LEU A 291 -27.97 24.87 -11.56
CA LEU A 291 -29.39 25.16 -11.82
C LEU A 291 -29.55 25.99 -13.08
N ASN A 292 -30.73 25.90 -13.69
CA ASN A 292 -31.10 26.80 -14.77
C ASN A 292 -31.56 28.17 -14.27
N GLU A 293 -31.68 29.16 -15.19
CA GLU A 293 -32.03 30.53 -14.82
C GLU A 293 -33.42 30.67 -14.20
N GLU A 294 -34.38 29.81 -14.53
CA GLU A 294 -35.72 29.84 -13.96
C GLU A 294 -35.72 29.37 -12.51
N GLU A 295 -34.96 28.32 -12.22
CA GLU A 295 -34.76 27.80 -10.86
C GLU A 295 -34.04 28.80 -9.97
N ILE A 296 -32.99 29.46 -10.49
CA ILE A 296 -32.30 30.55 -9.73
C ILE A 296 -33.24 31.72 -9.45
N LYS A 297 -34.03 32.13 -10.44
CA LYS A 297 -35.05 33.19 -10.21
C LYS A 297 -36.07 32.78 -9.15
N SER A 298 -36.46 31.53 -9.06
CA SER A 298 -37.37 31.04 -8.02
C SER A 298 -36.76 31.11 -6.62
N ILE A 299 -35.44 30.87 -6.51
CA ILE A 299 -34.71 30.98 -5.23
C ILE A 299 -34.59 32.43 -4.78
N VAL A 300 -34.25 33.34 -5.70
CA VAL A 300 -34.02 34.76 -5.40
C VAL A 300 -35.33 35.48 -5.05
N LYS A 301 -36.45 35.11 -5.71
CA LYS A 301 -37.76 35.73 -5.47
C LYS A 301 -38.44 35.28 -4.17
N GLY A 302 -37.97 34.13 -3.60
CA GLY A 302 -38.70 33.47 -2.52
C GLY A 302 -40.07 32.97 -3.00
N ASP A 303 -40.54 31.90 -2.40
CA ASP A 303 -41.97 31.52 -2.59
C ASP A 303 -42.81 32.61 -1.91
N GLU A 304 -43.40 33.51 -2.71
CA GLU A 304 -44.50 34.37 -2.23
C GLU A 304 -45.71 33.53 -1.90
#